data_cedc6321123ee9c6fd02b4326f4195f2
#
_entry.id   cedc6321123ee9c6fd02b4326f4195f2
#
_cell.length_a   1.000
_cell.length_b   1.000
_cell.length_c   1.000
_cell.angle_alpha   90.00
_cell.angle_beta   90.00
_cell.angle_gamma   90.00
#
_symmetry.space_group_name_H-M   'P 1'
#
loop_
_entity.id
_entity.type
_entity.pdbx_description
1 polymer ?
#
loop_
_entity_poly.entity_id
_entity_poly.type
_entity_poly.pdbx_seq_one_letter_code
_entity_poly.pdbx_strand_id
1 'polypeptide(L)'
;MALEIPEDIKDLIYRTWLPALMAAMFEAVKGLPPKHREAVLKSLCVTCEDMAMAGALGIQRGMSWNEYLKFVKAAPPPIGPWTIKQKGSVFDLTYDATIGENGKPLCHCPFVLLGIREPLPECCDSGARLAAKMIAAATGKTVAKTEVVDSPARTGALVCHYRVRLKT
;
A
#
# COMPACT_ATOMS: atom_id res chain seq x y z
N MET A 1 -31.76 2.65 9.00
CA MET A 1 -31.28 2.58 10.40
C MET A 1 -30.00 1.77 10.39
N ALA A 2 -28.86 2.35 10.73
CA ALA A 2 -27.60 1.59 10.89
C ALA A 2 -27.72 0.75 12.16
N LEU A 3 -27.33 -0.51 12.09
CA LEU A 3 -27.29 -1.40 13.24
C LEU A 3 -26.15 -0.93 14.16
N GLU A 4 -26.46 -0.55 15.40
CA GLU A 4 -25.43 -0.30 16.40
C GLU A 4 -24.84 -1.62 16.85
N ILE A 5 -23.58 -1.86 16.47
CA ILE A 5 -22.85 -3.06 16.87
C ILE A 5 -22.10 -2.75 18.18
N PRO A 6 -22.26 -3.57 19.24
CA PRO A 6 -21.49 -3.43 20.48
C PRO A 6 -19.98 -3.42 20.24
N GLU A 7 -19.21 -2.69 21.06
CA GLU A 7 -17.75 -2.52 20.85
C GLU A 7 -16.97 -3.85 20.99
N ASP A 8 -17.37 -4.72 21.91
CA ASP A 8 -16.79 -6.07 22.05
C ASP A 8 -16.98 -6.94 20.81
N ILE A 9 -18.13 -6.81 20.14
CA ILE A 9 -18.38 -7.50 18.88
C ILE A 9 -17.56 -6.88 17.73
N LYS A 10 -17.42 -5.54 17.69
CA LYS A 10 -16.53 -4.89 16.73
C LYS A 10 -15.08 -5.36 16.93
N ASP A 11 -14.59 -5.39 18.15
CA ASP A 11 -13.25 -5.88 18.48
C ASP A 11 -13.05 -7.34 18.03
N LEU A 12 -14.01 -8.22 18.29
CA LEU A 12 -13.98 -9.61 17.83
C LEU A 12 -13.90 -9.69 16.30
N ILE A 13 -14.72 -8.89 15.59
CA ILE A 13 -14.72 -8.85 14.13
C ILE A 13 -13.35 -8.38 13.61
N TYR A 14 -12.83 -7.25 14.08
CA TYR A 14 -11.64 -6.64 13.53
C TYR A 14 -10.34 -7.36 13.93
N ARG A 15 -10.28 -7.91 15.15
CA ARG A 15 -9.05 -8.54 15.66
C ARG A 15 -8.98 -10.04 15.42
N THR A 16 -10.11 -10.69 15.15
CA THR A 16 -10.15 -12.14 15.00
C THR A 16 -10.76 -12.60 13.67
N TRP A 17 -12.00 -12.22 13.39
CA TRP A 17 -12.70 -12.75 12.22
C TRP A 17 -12.15 -12.21 10.91
N LEU A 18 -11.97 -10.90 10.81
CA LEU A 18 -11.48 -10.28 9.57
C LEU A 18 -10.07 -10.76 9.20
N PRO A 19 -9.09 -10.79 10.12
CA PRO A 19 -7.78 -11.37 9.83
C PRO A 19 -7.85 -12.83 9.40
N ALA A 20 -8.64 -13.67 10.08
CA ALA A 20 -8.79 -15.08 9.72
C ALA A 20 -9.44 -15.25 8.33
N LEU A 21 -10.50 -14.49 8.04
CA LEU A 21 -11.17 -14.51 6.75
C LEU A 21 -10.23 -14.06 5.63
N MET A 22 -9.49 -12.98 5.84
CA MET A 22 -8.51 -12.46 4.87
C MET A 22 -7.39 -13.48 4.63
N ALA A 23 -6.88 -14.13 5.66
CA ALA A 23 -5.87 -15.18 5.51
C ALA A 23 -6.40 -16.36 4.67
N ALA A 24 -7.61 -16.85 4.97
CA ALA A 24 -8.25 -17.92 4.21
C ALA A 24 -8.49 -17.51 2.73
N MET A 25 -8.94 -16.29 2.48
CA MET A 25 -9.12 -15.77 1.11
C MET A 25 -7.78 -15.74 0.35
N PHE A 26 -6.70 -15.29 0.98
CA PHE A 26 -5.39 -15.26 0.32
C PHE A 26 -4.83 -16.65 0.03
N GLU A 27 -5.03 -17.62 0.94
CA GLU A 27 -4.66 -19.02 0.65
C GLU A 27 -5.44 -19.58 -0.53
N ALA A 28 -6.74 -19.30 -0.62
CA ALA A 28 -7.54 -19.67 -1.79
C ALA A 28 -7.03 -18.99 -3.08
N VAL A 29 -6.69 -17.69 -3.01
CA VAL A 29 -6.13 -16.94 -4.16
C VAL A 29 -4.79 -17.50 -4.61
N LYS A 30 -3.92 -17.95 -3.71
CA LYS A 30 -2.65 -18.61 -4.06
C LYS A 30 -2.86 -19.84 -4.95
N GLY A 31 -3.92 -20.59 -4.70
CA GLY A 31 -4.30 -21.79 -5.46
C GLY A 31 -4.88 -21.51 -6.86
N LEU A 32 -5.22 -20.27 -7.19
CA LEU A 32 -5.78 -19.91 -8.50
C LEU A 32 -4.75 -19.96 -9.62
N PRO A 33 -5.17 -20.29 -10.87
CA PRO A 33 -4.33 -20.10 -12.04
C PRO A 33 -3.82 -18.65 -12.14
N PRO A 34 -2.59 -18.39 -12.63
CA PRO A 34 -1.96 -17.07 -12.56
C PRO A 34 -2.83 -15.92 -13.09
N LYS A 35 -3.52 -16.10 -14.20
CA LYS A 35 -4.40 -15.09 -14.80
C LYS A 35 -5.59 -14.71 -13.89
N HIS A 36 -6.20 -15.69 -13.22
CA HIS A 36 -7.32 -15.45 -12.32
C HIS A 36 -6.83 -14.83 -11.00
N ARG A 37 -5.69 -15.31 -10.48
CA ARG A 37 -5.04 -14.74 -9.31
C ARG A 37 -4.73 -13.25 -9.51
N GLU A 38 -4.10 -12.89 -10.62
CA GLU A 38 -3.80 -11.50 -10.98
C GLU A 38 -5.06 -10.63 -11.01
N ALA A 39 -6.15 -11.11 -11.63
CA ALA A 39 -7.40 -10.37 -11.72
C ALA A 39 -8.02 -10.10 -10.34
N VAL A 40 -8.05 -11.11 -9.46
CA VAL A 40 -8.57 -10.96 -8.08
C VAL A 40 -7.70 -10.00 -7.28
N LEU A 41 -6.39 -10.18 -7.29
CA LEU A 41 -5.47 -9.32 -6.57
C LEU A 41 -5.53 -7.88 -7.06
N LYS A 42 -5.62 -7.67 -8.37
CA LYS A 42 -5.77 -6.34 -8.96
C LYS A 42 -7.02 -5.63 -8.44
N SER A 43 -8.15 -6.33 -8.37
CA SER A 43 -9.40 -5.76 -7.84
C SER A 43 -9.28 -5.35 -6.38
N LEU A 44 -8.76 -6.25 -5.53
CA LEU A 44 -8.55 -5.97 -4.10
C LEU A 44 -7.57 -4.80 -3.90
N CYS A 45 -6.49 -4.79 -4.66
CA CYS A 45 -5.46 -3.76 -4.56
C CYS A 45 -5.95 -2.39 -5.01
N VAL A 46 -6.77 -2.30 -6.07
CA VAL A 46 -7.37 -1.02 -6.51
C VAL A 46 -8.24 -0.42 -5.42
N THR A 47 -9.07 -1.23 -4.76
CA THR A 47 -9.88 -0.76 -3.63
C THR A 47 -9.01 -0.21 -2.50
N CYS A 48 -7.93 -0.92 -2.15
CA CYS A 48 -6.99 -0.49 -1.12
C CYS A 48 -6.29 0.83 -1.48
N GLU A 49 -5.87 0.98 -2.74
CA GLU A 49 -5.25 2.21 -3.26
C GLU A 49 -6.21 3.40 -3.20
N ASP A 50 -7.47 3.20 -3.60
CA ASP A 50 -8.48 4.26 -3.62
C ASP A 50 -8.86 4.70 -2.20
N MET A 51 -8.95 3.76 -1.26
CA MET A 51 -9.16 4.09 0.16
C MET A 51 -7.98 4.86 0.76
N ALA A 52 -6.74 4.48 0.44
CA ALA A 52 -5.55 5.20 0.89
C ALA A 52 -5.51 6.64 0.34
N MET A 53 -5.84 6.84 -0.93
CA MET A 53 -5.89 8.16 -1.56
C MET A 53 -7.07 9.01 -1.08
N ALA A 54 -8.22 8.41 -0.82
CA ALA A 54 -9.38 9.13 -0.28
C ALA A 54 -9.18 9.62 1.16
N GLY A 55 -8.35 8.90 1.94
CA GLY A 55 -8.10 9.18 3.35
C GLY A 55 -6.68 9.71 3.61
N ALA A 56 -5.79 8.80 3.97
CA ALA A 56 -4.54 9.12 4.65
C ALA A 56 -3.41 9.65 3.75
N LEU A 57 -3.46 9.43 2.44
CA LEU A 57 -2.39 9.81 1.50
C LEU A 57 -2.87 10.76 0.40
N GLY A 58 -4.16 11.11 0.38
CA GLY A 58 -4.72 12.02 -0.60
C GLY A 58 -4.26 13.45 -0.44
N ILE A 59 -4.04 14.14 -1.56
CA ILE A 59 -3.78 15.57 -1.53
C ILE A 59 -5.06 16.33 -1.20
N GLN A 60 -4.98 17.25 -0.26
CA GLN A 60 -6.10 18.11 0.10
C GLN A 60 -6.13 19.37 -0.81
N ARG A 61 -7.33 19.92 -1.01
CA ARG A 61 -7.51 21.12 -1.83
C ARG A 61 -6.66 22.27 -1.31
N GLY A 62 -5.87 22.86 -2.19
CA GLY A 62 -4.99 24.00 -1.88
C GLY A 62 -3.64 23.65 -1.27
N MET A 63 -3.35 22.37 -1.03
CA MET A 63 -2.06 21.92 -0.53
C MET A 63 -0.98 22.09 -1.60
N SER A 64 0.10 22.76 -1.24
CA SER A 64 1.29 22.89 -2.09
C SER A 64 2.10 21.58 -2.08
N TRP A 65 3.01 21.45 -3.07
CA TRP A 65 3.94 20.31 -3.13
C TRP A 65 4.77 20.14 -1.84
N ASN A 66 5.27 21.23 -1.28
CA ASN A 66 6.07 21.18 -0.05
C ASN A 66 5.25 20.77 1.18
N GLU A 67 4.01 21.21 1.26
CA GLU A 67 3.08 20.77 2.32
C GLU A 67 2.73 19.29 2.16
N TYR A 68 2.51 18.83 0.93
CA TYR A 68 2.27 17.43 0.65
C TYR A 68 3.45 16.54 1.07
N LEU A 69 4.70 16.95 0.76
CA LEU A 69 5.89 16.22 1.21
C LEU A 69 5.97 16.12 2.74
N LYS A 70 5.66 17.21 3.45
CA LYS A 70 5.60 17.18 4.93
C LYS A 70 4.50 16.27 5.43
N PHE A 71 3.32 16.32 4.81
CA PHE A 71 2.16 15.52 5.17
C PHE A 71 2.45 14.03 5.05
N VAL A 72 2.94 13.55 3.91
CA VAL A 72 3.22 12.11 3.70
C VAL A 72 4.40 11.63 4.55
N LYS A 73 5.36 12.50 4.85
CA LYS A 73 6.47 12.20 5.76
C LYS A 73 6.02 12.08 7.22
N ALA A 74 4.98 12.78 7.61
CA ALA A 74 4.41 12.74 8.96
C ALA A 74 3.31 11.68 9.13
N ALA A 75 2.92 10.99 8.05
CA ALA A 75 1.89 9.96 8.12
C ALA A 75 2.32 8.83 9.06
N PRO A 76 1.45 8.40 9.99
CA PRO A 76 1.79 7.37 10.96
C PRO A 76 1.85 5.98 10.33
N PRO A 77 2.58 5.02 10.92
CA PRO A 77 2.44 3.62 10.55
C PRO A 77 0.98 3.15 10.74
N PRO A 78 0.47 2.26 9.91
CA PRO A 78 1.09 1.58 8.76
C PRO A 78 1.02 2.35 7.44
N ILE A 79 0.56 3.58 7.44
CA ILE A 79 0.29 4.38 6.24
C ILE A 79 1.54 5.14 5.78
N GLY A 80 2.43 5.46 6.68
CA GLY A 80 3.68 6.17 6.48
C GLY A 80 4.74 5.74 7.51
N PRO A 81 5.80 6.49 7.64
CA PRO A 81 6.19 7.68 6.88
C PRO A 81 6.74 7.36 5.48
N TRP A 82 6.44 8.22 4.51
CA TRP A 82 7.01 8.14 3.17
C TRP A 82 8.13 9.14 2.98
N THR A 83 9.20 8.72 2.33
CA THR A 83 10.24 9.61 1.83
C THR A 83 10.15 9.70 0.32
N ILE A 84 10.06 10.91 -0.22
CA ILE A 84 9.96 11.17 -1.65
C ILE A 84 11.17 11.98 -2.08
N LYS A 85 11.98 11.45 -3.02
CA LYS A 85 13.09 12.15 -3.65
C LYS A 85 12.78 12.37 -5.12
N GLN A 86 13.04 13.58 -5.61
CA GLN A 86 12.80 13.94 -7.02
C GLN A 86 14.12 14.25 -7.72
N LYS A 87 14.25 13.70 -8.96
CA LYS A 87 15.33 14.06 -9.89
C LYS A 87 14.73 14.23 -11.29
N GLY A 88 14.53 15.49 -11.70
CA GLY A 88 13.84 15.80 -12.96
C GLY A 88 12.40 15.28 -12.96
N SER A 89 12.05 14.43 -13.93
CA SER A 89 10.73 13.81 -14.05
C SER A 89 10.62 12.46 -13.31
N VAL A 90 11.65 12.06 -12.56
CA VAL A 90 11.70 10.79 -11.83
C VAL A 90 11.54 11.06 -10.34
N PHE A 91 10.68 10.26 -9.71
CA PHE A 91 10.42 10.29 -8.27
C PHE A 91 10.72 8.91 -7.70
N ASP A 92 11.55 8.86 -6.67
CA ASP A 92 11.81 7.69 -5.85
C ASP A 92 11.04 7.85 -4.54
N LEU A 93 10.13 6.93 -4.28
CA LEU A 93 9.31 6.88 -3.06
C LEU A 93 9.77 5.69 -2.24
N THR A 94 10.18 5.94 -1.01
CA THR A 94 10.60 4.88 -0.09
C THR A 94 9.76 4.88 1.17
N TYR A 95 9.58 3.67 1.71
CA TYR A 95 8.79 3.38 2.88
C TYR A 95 9.46 2.22 3.63
N ASP A 96 9.91 2.48 4.87
CA ASP A 96 10.70 1.50 5.63
C ASP A 96 9.85 0.30 6.05
N ALA A 97 10.39 -0.89 5.88
CA ALA A 97 9.79 -2.12 6.38
C ALA A 97 9.97 -2.26 7.90
N THR A 98 9.04 -2.94 8.54
CA THR A 98 9.18 -3.35 9.94
C THR A 98 9.88 -4.70 10.00
N ILE A 99 10.64 -4.97 11.05
CA ILE A 99 11.18 -6.30 11.32
C ILE A 99 10.14 -7.10 12.10
N GLY A 100 9.71 -8.22 11.55
CA GLY A 100 8.80 -9.14 12.22
C GLY A 100 9.46 -9.97 13.32
N GLU A 101 8.67 -10.69 14.08
CA GLU A 101 9.13 -11.55 15.19
C GLU A 101 10.13 -12.63 14.76
N ASN A 102 10.07 -13.05 13.49
CA ASN A 102 10.99 -14.02 12.88
C ASN A 102 12.29 -13.38 12.35
N GLY A 103 12.55 -12.10 12.62
CA GLY A 103 13.70 -11.35 12.13
C GLY A 103 13.66 -10.99 10.65
N LYS A 104 12.58 -11.30 9.94
CA LYS A 104 12.42 -10.97 8.51
C LYS A 104 11.71 -9.63 8.32
N PRO A 105 12.05 -8.88 7.24
CA PRO A 105 11.34 -7.66 6.94
C PRO A 105 9.88 -7.95 6.55
N LEU A 106 8.97 -7.17 7.11
CA LEU A 106 7.53 -7.23 6.82
C LEU A 106 7.10 -6.00 6.03
N CYS A 107 6.33 -6.22 4.99
CA CYS A 107 5.64 -5.14 4.29
C CYS A 107 4.59 -4.49 5.21
N HIS A 108 4.47 -3.17 5.17
CA HIS A 108 3.33 -2.46 5.76
C HIS A 108 2.09 -2.51 4.84
N CYS A 109 2.02 -3.49 3.96
CA CYS A 109 0.82 -3.76 3.19
C CYS A 109 -0.33 -4.07 4.16
N PRO A 110 -1.53 -3.48 3.98
CA PRO A 110 -2.67 -3.75 4.84
C PRO A 110 -2.98 -5.24 5.01
N PHE A 111 -2.73 -6.03 4.00
CA PHE A 111 -2.90 -7.48 4.07
C PHE A 111 -1.93 -8.15 5.06
N VAL A 112 -0.67 -7.71 5.11
CA VAL A 112 0.31 -8.20 6.10
C VAL A 112 -0.10 -7.82 7.51
N LEU A 113 -0.60 -6.61 7.68
CA LEU A 113 -1.10 -6.12 8.97
C LEU A 113 -2.35 -6.86 9.46
N LEU A 114 -3.15 -7.41 8.54
CA LEU A 114 -4.29 -8.28 8.83
C LEU A 114 -3.87 -9.75 9.08
N GLY A 115 -2.58 -10.03 9.25
CA GLY A 115 -2.08 -11.35 9.63
C GLY A 115 -1.70 -12.25 8.46
N ILE A 116 -1.68 -11.74 7.22
CA ILE A 116 -1.18 -12.48 6.07
C ILE A 116 0.36 -12.41 6.10
N ARG A 117 0.97 -13.46 6.64
CA ARG A 117 2.41 -13.51 6.90
C ARG A 117 3.29 -13.56 5.64
N GLU A 118 2.73 -13.95 4.52
CA GLU A 118 3.43 -14.08 3.23
C GLU A 118 2.64 -13.36 2.14
N PRO A 119 2.86 -12.05 1.94
CA PRO A 119 2.19 -11.33 0.88
C PRO A 119 2.64 -11.88 -0.47
N LEU A 120 1.70 -12.00 -1.39
CA LEU A 120 2.01 -12.34 -2.77
C LEU A 120 2.82 -11.20 -3.39
N PRO A 121 3.95 -11.50 -4.10
CA PRO A 121 4.78 -10.46 -4.72
C PRO A 121 4.00 -9.53 -5.67
N GLU A 122 2.91 -10.01 -6.26
CA GLU A 122 2.00 -9.25 -7.11
C GLU A 122 1.32 -8.08 -6.35
N CYS A 123 1.15 -8.20 -5.04
CA CYS A 123 0.62 -7.12 -4.21
C CYS A 123 1.53 -5.88 -4.18
N CYS A 124 2.84 -6.05 -4.46
CA CYS A 124 3.78 -4.92 -4.54
C CYS A 124 3.46 -3.96 -5.69
N ASP A 125 2.82 -4.44 -6.76
CA ASP A 125 2.39 -3.59 -7.87
C ASP A 125 1.30 -2.59 -7.44
N SER A 126 0.52 -2.93 -6.41
CA SER A 126 -0.39 -1.98 -5.75
C SER A 126 0.36 -0.81 -5.14
N GLY A 127 1.44 -1.06 -4.42
CA GLY A 127 2.29 0.00 -3.87
C GLY A 127 2.85 0.92 -4.96
N ALA A 128 3.30 0.37 -6.08
CA ALA A 128 3.77 1.16 -7.21
C ALA A 128 2.65 2.01 -7.84
N ARG A 129 1.44 1.46 -7.98
CA ARG A 129 0.28 2.23 -8.46
C ARG A 129 -0.15 3.30 -7.47
N LEU A 130 -0.14 3.01 -6.18
CA LEU A 130 -0.41 4.00 -5.14
C LEU A 130 0.60 5.15 -5.21
N ALA A 131 1.90 4.84 -5.31
CA ALA A 131 2.95 5.85 -5.51
C ALA A 131 2.70 6.70 -6.77
N ALA A 132 2.24 6.09 -7.87
CA ALA A 132 1.85 6.81 -9.07
C ALA A 132 0.67 7.77 -8.82
N LYS A 133 -0.38 7.31 -8.13
CA LYS A 133 -1.55 8.13 -7.77
C LYS A 133 -1.12 9.32 -6.89
N MET A 134 -0.26 9.08 -5.89
CA MET A 134 0.28 10.13 -5.02
C MET A 134 1.01 11.21 -5.82
N ILE A 135 1.93 10.82 -6.70
CA ILE A 135 2.70 11.76 -7.51
C ILE A 135 1.83 12.47 -8.55
N ALA A 136 0.91 11.76 -9.22
CA ALA A 136 -0.02 12.37 -10.17
C ALA A 136 -0.92 13.41 -9.49
N ALA A 137 -1.49 13.09 -8.33
CA ALA A 137 -2.34 14.02 -7.58
C ALA A 137 -1.56 15.26 -7.12
N ALA A 138 -0.35 15.07 -6.59
CA ALA A 138 0.46 16.14 -6.03
C ALA A 138 1.09 17.06 -7.11
N THR A 139 1.34 16.54 -8.31
CA THR A 139 1.98 17.31 -9.40
C THR A 139 1.01 17.77 -10.50
N GLY A 140 -0.18 17.20 -10.55
CA GLY A 140 -1.13 17.41 -11.66
C GLY A 140 -0.66 16.82 -13.00
N LYS A 141 0.41 16.00 -13.01
CA LYS A 141 1.05 15.48 -14.22
C LYS A 141 0.71 14.01 -14.47
N THR A 142 0.78 13.62 -15.74
CA THR A 142 0.54 12.23 -16.14
C THR A 142 1.76 11.37 -15.86
N VAL A 143 1.54 10.21 -15.27
CA VAL A 143 2.57 9.19 -15.06
C VAL A 143 2.81 8.42 -16.37
N ALA A 144 4.09 8.27 -16.75
CA ALA A 144 4.53 7.50 -17.89
C ALA A 144 4.82 6.04 -17.53
N LYS A 145 5.47 5.83 -16.37
CA LYS A 145 5.87 4.50 -15.91
C LYS A 145 5.96 4.46 -14.39
N THR A 146 5.62 3.31 -13.81
CA THR A 146 5.94 2.97 -12.42
C THR A 146 6.64 1.63 -12.36
N GLU A 147 7.47 1.45 -11.34
CA GLU A 147 8.14 0.18 -11.08
C GLU A 147 8.37 -0.02 -9.57
N VAL A 148 8.33 -1.29 -9.15
CA VAL A 148 8.82 -1.72 -7.85
C VAL A 148 10.31 -1.93 -7.98
N VAL A 149 11.12 -1.12 -7.32
CA VAL A 149 12.58 -1.26 -7.31
C VAL A 149 12.99 -2.31 -6.29
N ASP A 150 12.49 -2.16 -5.05
CA ASP A 150 12.72 -3.09 -3.95
C ASP A 150 11.46 -3.28 -3.12
N SER A 151 11.34 -4.44 -2.49
CA SER A 151 10.31 -4.69 -1.47
C SER A 151 10.67 -5.92 -0.62
N PRO A 152 10.17 -5.99 0.63
CA PRO A 152 10.33 -7.18 1.45
C PRO A 152 9.84 -8.47 0.78
N ALA A 153 8.69 -8.39 0.09
CA ALA A 153 8.06 -9.57 -0.54
C ALA A 153 8.78 -10.05 -1.81
N ARG A 154 9.48 -9.17 -2.55
CA ARG A 154 10.16 -9.53 -3.81
C ARG A 154 11.64 -9.78 -3.65
N THR A 155 12.30 -8.97 -2.85
CA THR A 155 13.77 -8.95 -2.76
C THR A 155 14.30 -9.22 -1.35
N GLY A 156 13.42 -9.27 -0.34
CA GLY A 156 13.82 -9.33 1.06
C GLY A 156 14.40 -8.02 1.60
N ALA A 157 14.22 -6.92 0.89
CA ALA A 157 14.72 -5.61 1.29
C ALA A 157 14.05 -5.08 2.56
N LEU A 158 14.78 -4.25 3.32
CA LEU A 158 14.27 -3.55 4.50
C LEU A 158 13.43 -2.30 4.15
N VAL A 159 13.04 -2.16 2.88
CA VAL A 159 12.35 -0.99 2.36
C VAL A 159 11.43 -1.40 1.22
N CYS A 160 10.26 -0.75 1.13
CA CYS A 160 9.50 -0.69 -0.10
C CYS A 160 10.01 0.52 -0.90
N HIS A 161 10.52 0.31 -2.10
CA HIS A 161 11.04 1.35 -2.98
C HIS A 161 10.31 1.31 -4.31
N TYR A 162 9.61 2.39 -4.63
CA TYR A 162 8.87 2.57 -5.86
C TYR A 162 9.46 3.73 -6.66
N ARG A 163 9.55 3.55 -7.96
CA ARG A 163 9.98 4.60 -8.88
C ARG A 163 8.84 4.99 -9.80
N VAL A 164 8.57 6.29 -9.85
CA VAL A 164 7.54 6.89 -10.71
C VAL A 164 8.21 7.83 -11.69
N ARG A 165 7.92 7.68 -12.98
CA ARG A 165 8.38 8.59 -14.04
C ARG A 165 7.18 9.32 -14.64
N LEU A 166 7.24 10.64 -14.69
CA LEU A 166 6.24 11.47 -15.35
C LEU A 166 6.49 11.54 -16.87
N LYS A 167 5.42 11.79 -17.62
CA LYS A 167 5.54 12.21 -19.02
C LYS A 167 6.22 13.59 -19.08
N THR A 168 7.19 13.72 -19.94
CA THR A 168 7.85 14.98 -20.30
C THR A 168 7.05 15.71 -21.34
#